data_86542e329484ce1da88fd1c5bbd25ba4
#
_entry.id   86542e329484ce1da88fd1c5bbd25ba4
#
_cell.length_a   1.000
_cell.length_b   1.000
_cell.length_c   1.000
_cell.angle_alpha   90.00
_cell.angle_beta   90.00
_cell.angle_gamma   90.00
#
_symmetry.space_group_name_H-M   'P 1'
#
loop_
_entity.id
_entity.type
_entity.pdbx_description
1 polymer ?
#
loop_
_entity_poly.entity_id
_entity_poly.type
_entity_poly.pdbx_seq_one_letter_code
_entity_poly.pdbx_strand_id
1 'polypeptide(L)'
;VNPLNYLTERVSKVVINSDKIYNEGARLLAHYPTWEYELERFINESWDTLLRYCIRNKNATHSASVKLTFASDLIGKRIARAIGADELDIKSTLSLGDLLLETFLQDGLIDIFREYAGYKAPYMVRIVNQADDIKPTLIGTSFEPLLPIMGLYSPLTKEPFIKGWTNSKLFHDNLNKTFVRSLETLRQQSWKLNIPVLTAMQAQTPKEILELVDEDGVVREYNIHHENLDLPKKLSHTDGTKFLGKKDPKLQRMMSKYFEYMQVLKKAEMIGERTFFQEVSCDYRGRVYYAESFLEFQGSDLARSLFMFANKKKVTERGLFWIKVHTAACFNESFVIDQIPKYFTTDYKAYLIEEGLDTISVDKMTLEDRVAWVDNNIEFIYEVARTKTIHESAEKAYSFLACCNELLAYKRAMMEGKDFMSGLPIPIDGSNNGWQHLAAMSKDKQAGTLVSLVPTNIQKDFYVAVAKELISIMPEYFEIKDMPMKHIRKGIAKRGSMTRAYSAGKMRIA
;
A
#
# COMPACT_ATOMS: atom_id res chain seq x y z
N VAL A 1 28.75 9.85 -14.01
CA VAL A 1 28.47 11.26 -14.45
C VAL A 1 26.95 11.42 -14.43
N ASN A 2 26.47 12.43 -13.75
CA ASN A 2 25.03 12.71 -13.69
C ASN A 2 24.53 13.13 -15.09
N PRO A 3 23.54 12.46 -15.68
CA PRO A 3 23.08 12.75 -17.04
C PRO A 3 22.43 14.13 -17.19
N LEU A 4 22.13 14.84 -16.09
CA LEU A 4 21.56 16.18 -16.12
C LEU A 4 22.60 17.31 -15.90
N ASN A 5 23.90 16.99 -15.81
CA ASN A 5 24.94 18.03 -15.57
C ASN A 5 24.98 19.10 -16.65
N TYR A 6 24.66 18.76 -17.91
CA TYR A 6 24.59 19.74 -18.98
C TYR A 6 23.47 20.79 -18.79
N LEU A 7 22.40 20.45 -18.10
CA LEU A 7 21.30 21.38 -17.79
C LEU A 7 21.77 22.46 -16.81
N THR A 8 22.69 22.13 -15.90
CA THR A 8 23.29 23.09 -14.97
C THR A 8 23.95 24.26 -15.70
N GLU A 9 24.75 23.95 -16.70
CA GLU A 9 25.41 24.99 -17.53
C GLU A 9 24.38 25.84 -18.28
N ARG A 10 23.32 25.22 -18.77
CA ARG A 10 22.25 25.91 -19.51
C ARG A 10 21.45 26.85 -18.62
N VAL A 11 21.00 26.39 -17.46
CA VAL A 11 20.28 27.22 -16.51
C VAL A 11 21.17 28.37 -16.01
N SER A 12 22.45 28.09 -15.70
CA SER A 12 23.41 29.12 -15.33
C SER A 12 23.50 30.23 -16.38
N LYS A 13 23.60 29.89 -17.68
CA LYS A 13 23.65 30.87 -18.78
C LYS A 13 22.39 31.74 -18.83
N VAL A 14 21.22 31.16 -18.57
CA VAL A 14 19.94 31.90 -18.52
C VAL A 14 19.91 32.85 -17.34
N VAL A 15 20.33 32.41 -16.14
CA VAL A 15 20.35 33.22 -14.92
C VAL A 15 21.35 34.36 -15.01
N ILE A 16 22.59 34.08 -15.46
CA ILE A 16 23.65 35.10 -15.64
C ILE A 16 23.25 36.17 -16.65
N ASN A 17 22.51 35.81 -17.70
CA ASN A 17 22.02 36.73 -18.71
C ASN A 17 20.58 37.21 -18.46
N SER A 18 20.07 37.09 -17.27
CA SER A 18 18.66 37.40 -16.92
C SER A 18 18.24 38.85 -17.19
N ASP A 19 19.20 39.79 -17.19
CA ASP A 19 18.96 41.20 -17.58
C ASP A 19 18.67 41.37 -19.06
N LYS A 20 19.15 40.45 -19.91
CA LYS A 20 18.97 40.48 -21.35
C LYS A 20 17.87 39.55 -21.84
N ILE A 21 17.47 38.60 -21.03
CA ILE A 21 16.48 37.59 -21.35
C ILE A 21 15.23 37.86 -20.49
N TYR A 22 14.08 37.94 -21.14
CA TYR A 22 12.82 38.10 -20.39
C TYR A 22 12.37 36.78 -19.76
N ASN A 23 12.97 36.47 -18.61
CA ASN A 23 12.57 35.34 -17.78
C ASN A 23 12.52 35.79 -16.30
N GLU A 24 11.34 35.89 -15.77
CA GLU A 24 11.08 36.42 -14.40
C GLU A 24 11.70 35.50 -13.33
N GLY A 25 11.66 34.17 -13.55
CA GLY A 25 12.25 33.19 -12.64
C GLY A 25 13.78 33.30 -12.60
N ALA A 26 14.43 33.51 -13.73
CA ALA A 26 15.87 33.71 -13.82
C ALA A 26 16.32 34.99 -13.13
N ARG A 27 15.58 36.09 -13.33
CA ARG A 27 15.83 37.36 -12.63
C ARG A 27 15.72 37.24 -11.14
N LEU A 28 14.66 36.54 -10.68
CA LEU A 28 14.44 36.29 -9.27
C LEU A 28 15.55 35.44 -8.68
N LEU A 29 15.96 34.38 -9.37
CA LEU A 29 17.02 33.49 -8.91
C LEU A 29 18.37 34.20 -8.79
N ALA A 30 18.68 35.10 -9.72
CA ALA A 30 19.93 35.89 -9.73
C ALA A 30 20.10 36.76 -8.48
N HIS A 31 19.03 37.11 -7.76
CA HIS A 31 19.10 37.88 -6.50
C HIS A 31 19.59 37.08 -5.29
N TYR A 32 19.67 35.76 -5.41
CA TYR A 32 20.07 34.88 -4.30
C TYR A 32 21.47 34.29 -4.55
N PRO A 33 22.52 34.75 -3.87
CA PRO A 33 23.92 34.37 -4.15
C PRO A 33 24.20 32.86 -4.03
N THR A 34 23.38 32.15 -3.31
CA THR A 34 23.52 30.70 -3.08
C THR A 34 23.08 29.84 -4.25
N TRP A 35 22.40 30.42 -5.27
CA TRP A 35 21.83 29.66 -6.36
C TRP A 35 22.88 28.84 -7.17
N GLU A 36 24.08 29.37 -7.34
CA GLU A 36 25.14 28.69 -8.10
C GLU A 36 25.57 27.38 -7.46
N TYR A 37 25.65 27.35 -6.13
CA TYR A 37 26.04 26.16 -5.35
C TYR A 37 24.95 25.12 -5.27
N GLU A 38 23.69 25.52 -5.32
CA GLU A 38 22.53 24.63 -5.18
C GLU A 38 21.94 24.22 -6.51
N LEU A 39 22.42 24.76 -7.62
CA LEU A 39 21.82 24.60 -8.96
C LEU A 39 21.70 23.14 -9.38
N GLU A 40 22.77 22.38 -9.28
CA GLU A 40 22.76 20.95 -9.63
C GLU A 40 21.77 20.18 -8.77
N ARG A 41 21.73 20.47 -7.50
CA ARG A 41 20.84 19.83 -6.54
C ARG A 41 19.38 20.08 -6.86
N PHE A 42 18.96 21.33 -7.03
CA PHE A 42 17.54 21.60 -7.29
C PHE A 42 17.08 21.19 -8.70
N ILE A 43 17.96 21.15 -9.70
CA ILE A 43 17.63 20.54 -11.00
C ILE A 43 17.31 19.06 -10.83
N ASN A 44 18.17 18.32 -10.13
CA ASN A 44 18.00 16.89 -9.90
C ASN A 44 16.76 16.59 -9.06
N GLU A 45 16.56 17.30 -7.95
CA GLU A 45 15.40 17.14 -7.08
C GLU A 45 14.10 17.54 -7.79
N SER A 46 14.13 18.54 -8.66
CA SER A 46 12.96 18.97 -9.44
C SER A 46 12.59 17.96 -10.49
N TRP A 47 13.57 17.42 -11.20
CA TRP A 47 13.37 16.36 -12.16
C TRP A 47 12.82 15.09 -11.50
N ASP A 48 13.43 14.64 -10.42
CA ASP A 48 12.97 13.50 -9.62
C ASP A 48 11.53 13.67 -9.15
N THR A 49 11.20 14.87 -8.71
CA THR A 49 9.84 15.20 -8.28
C THR A 49 8.84 15.10 -9.42
N LEU A 50 9.17 15.67 -10.58
CA LEU A 50 8.32 15.63 -11.77
C LEU A 50 8.09 14.18 -12.23
N LEU A 51 9.15 13.36 -12.26
CA LEU A 51 9.08 11.94 -12.54
C LEU A 51 8.10 11.22 -11.61
N ARG A 52 8.24 11.42 -10.29
CA ARG A 52 7.37 10.78 -9.28
C ARG A 52 5.91 11.13 -9.46
N TYR A 53 5.61 12.38 -9.77
CA TYR A 53 4.21 12.82 -9.97
C TYR A 53 3.64 12.34 -11.29
N CYS A 54 4.38 12.38 -12.38
CA CYS A 54 3.95 11.86 -13.66
C CYS A 54 3.70 10.34 -13.62
N ILE A 55 4.45 9.60 -12.83
CA ILE A 55 4.27 8.14 -12.71
C ILE A 55 3.14 7.77 -11.74
N ARG A 56 2.96 8.50 -10.63
CA ARG A 56 1.89 8.24 -9.66
C ARG A 56 0.47 8.43 -10.23
N ASN A 57 0.31 9.31 -11.20
CA ASN A 57 -0.98 9.58 -11.82
C ASN A 57 -1.41 8.53 -12.87
N LYS A 58 -0.78 7.38 -12.92
CA LYS A 58 -1.18 6.25 -13.81
C LYS A 58 -2.63 5.76 -13.66
N ASN A 59 -3.33 6.16 -12.59
CA ASN A 59 -4.74 5.81 -12.38
C ASN A 59 -5.74 6.74 -13.09
N ALA A 60 -5.28 7.83 -13.69
CA ALA A 60 -6.09 8.65 -14.58
C ALA A 60 -5.98 8.11 -16.01
N THR A 61 -7.08 8.01 -16.67
CA THR A 61 -7.37 7.35 -17.96
C THR A 61 -6.53 7.78 -19.16
N HIS A 62 -5.55 8.66 -19.00
CA HIS A 62 -4.64 9.13 -20.05
C HIS A 62 -3.27 9.41 -19.46
N SER A 63 -2.22 9.05 -20.19
CA SER A 63 -0.77 9.24 -19.97
C SER A 63 -0.36 9.89 -18.65
N ALA A 64 0.63 9.35 -17.99
CA ALA A 64 1.23 9.87 -16.76
C ALA A 64 1.58 11.36 -16.89
N SER A 65 0.67 12.24 -16.52
CA SER A 65 0.78 13.70 -16.67
C SER A 65 0.30 14.43 -15.42
N VAL A 66 0.78 15.64 -15.22
CA VAL A 66 0.45 16.50 -14.11
C VAL A 66 0.08 17.90 -14.62
N LYS A 67 -0.81 18.62 -13.92
CA LYS A 67 -1.15 19.99 -14.31
C LYS A 67 0.07 20.89 -14.28
N LEU A 68 0.25 21.71 -15.33
CA LEU A 68 1.40 22.62 -15.46
C LEU A 68 1.56 23.52 -14.23
N THR A 69 0.49 24.19 -13.80
CA THR A 69 0.53 25.08 -12.62
C THR A 69 0.93 24.35 -11.33
N PHE A 70 0.54 23.07 -11.19
CA PHE A 70 0.95 22.28 -10.03
C PHE A 70 2.43 21.88 -10.12
N ALA A 71 2.92 21.54 -11.32
CA ALA A 71 4.34 21.25 -11.53
C ALA A 71 5.21 22.48 -11.26
N SER A 72 4.81 23.65 -11.78
CA SER A 72 5.50 24.93 -11.55
C SER A 72 5.56 25.29 -10.05
N ASP A 73 4.45 25.20 -9.34
CA ASP A 73 4.38 25.49 -7.90
C ASP A 73 5.29 24.54 -7.08
N LEU A 74 5.24 23.27 -7.41
CA LEU A 74 6.01 22.24 -6.69
C LEU A 74 7.52 22.42 -6.87
N ILE A 75 7.96 22.64 -8.12
CA ILE A 75 9.36 22.88 -8.47
C ILE A 75 9.83 24.20 -7.87
N GLY A 76 9.04 25.25 -8.03
CA GLY A 76 9.36 26.58 -7.51
C GLY A 76 9.54 26.61 -6.00
N LYS A 77 8.70 25.91 -5.25
CA LYS A 77 8.86 25.76 -3.78
C LYS A 77 10.14 25.04 -3.39
N ARG A 78 10.60 24.09 -4.21
CA ARG A 78 11.88 23.42 -3.96
C ARG A 78 13.06 24.34 -4.18
N ILE A 79 13.04 25.09 -5.28
CA ILE A 79 14.06 26.10 -5.57
C ILE A 79 14.08 27.14 -4.45
N ALA A 80 12.93 27.68 -4.09
CA ALA A 80 12.80 28.68 -3.02
C ALA A 80 13.43 28.21 -1.70
N ARG A 81 13.16 26.96 -1.29
CA ARG A 81 13.80 26.37 -0.12
C ARG A 81 15.31 26.23 -0.25
N ALA A 82 15.78 25.78 -1.39
CA ALA A 82 17.20 25.57 -1.61
C ALA A 82 18.00 26.89 -1.53
N ILE A 83 17.40 27.99 -1.98
CA ILE A 83 18.02 29.32 -1.92
C ILE A 83 17.71 30.10 -0.63
N GLY A 84 16.95 29.51 0.31
CA GLY A 84 16.56 30.16 1.57
C GLY A 84 15.48 31.22 1.43
N ALA A 85 14.65 31.15 0.41
CA ALA A 85 13.57 32.10 0.09
C ALA A 85 12.18 31.51 0.37
N ASP A 86 11.95 30.98 1.55
CA ASP A 86 10.70 30.28 1.92
C ASP A 86 9.44 31.17 1.95
N GLU A 87 9.58 32.49 1.94
CA GLU A 87 8.48 33.47 2.06
C GLU A 87 8.04 34.08 0.71
N LEU A 88 8.47 33.51 -0.42
CA LEU A 88 8.05 34.00 -1.72
C LEU A 88 6.55 33.86 -1.95
N ASP A 89 5.98 34.86 -2.62
CA ASP A 89 4.60 34.80 -3.06
C ASP A 89 4.36 33.71 -4.14
N ILE A 90 3.10 33.39 -4.37
CA ILE A 90 2.73 32.32 -5.32
C ILE A 90 3.24 32.62 -6.74
N LYS A 91 3.19 33.89 -7.17
CA LYS A 91 3.60 34.28 -8.52
C LYS A 91 5.11 34.07 -8.70
N SER A 92 5.90 34.53 -7.76
CA SER A 92 7.35 34.37 -7.75
C SER A 92 7.75 32.88 -7.68
N THR A 93 7.05 32.11 -6.87
CA THR A 93 7.25 30.66 -6.77
C THR A 93 6.96 29.96 -8.10
N LEU A 94 5.85 30.30 -8.77
CA LEU A 94 5.54 29.77 -10.11
C LEU A 94 6.60 30.13 -11.14
N SER A 95 7.07 31.38 -11.14
CA SER A 95 8.12 31.83 -12.06
C SER A 95 9.44 31.06 -11.91
N LEU A 96 9.83 30.71 -10.68
CA LEU A 96 10.99 29.86 -10.42
C LEU A 96 10.78 28.43 -10.99
N GLY A 97 9.59 27.88 -10.82
CA GLY A 97 9.25 26.57 -11.36
C GLY A 97 9.23 26.56 -12.88
N ASP A 98 8.67 27.59 -13.49
CA ASP A 98 8.59 27.75 -14.95
C ASP A 98 9.99 27.83 -15.60
N LEU A 99 10.96 28.44 -14.94
CA LEU A 99 12.36 28.49 -15.41
C LEU A 99 12.91 27.08 -15.70
N LEU A 100 12.72 26.13 -14.81
CA LEU A 100 13.17 24.75 -15.01
C LEU A 100 12.29 23.98 -15.99
N LEU A 101 10.97 24.15 -15.92
CA LEU A 101 10.07 23.50 -16.88
C LEU A 101 10.32 23.95 -18.30
N GLU A 102 10.60 25.24 -18.55
CA GLU A 102 11.00 25.76 -19.85
C GLU A 102 12.31 25.12 -20.31
N THR A 103 13.29 24.96 -19.42
CA THR A 103 14.54 24.30 -19.74
C THR A 103 14.32 22.81 -20.11
N PHE A 104 13.52 22.10 -19.34
CA PHE A 104 13.19 20.69 -19.63
C PHE A 104 12.39 20.55 -20.95
N LEU A 105 11.49 21.49 -21.24
CA LEU A 105 10.73 21.53 -22.50
C LEU A 105 11.64 21.76 -23.70
N GLN A 106 12.54 22.76 -23.61
CA GLN A 106 13.49 23.09 -24.68
C GLN A 106 14.46 21.96 -24.99
N ASP A 107 14.76 21.11 -24.00
CA ASP A 107 15.61 19.92 -24.17
C ASP A 107 14.82 18.66 -24.55
N GLY A 108 13.52 18.79 -24.78
CA GLY A 108 12.68 17.66 -25.17
C GLY A 108 12.49 16.60 -24.09
N LEU A 109 12.79 16.90 -22.83
CA LEU A 109 12.59 16.00 -21.70
C LEU A 109 11.12 15.92 -21.28
N ILE A 110 10.38 16.99 -21.48
CA ILE A 110 8.95 17.08 -21.22
C ILE A 110 8.18 17.61 -22.43
N ASP A 111 6.88 17.36 -22.43
CA ASP A 111 5.95 17.93 -23.38
C ASP A 111 4.78 18.59 -22.61
N ILE A 112 4.30 19.73 -23.14
CA ILE A 112 3.17 20.47 -22.56
C ILE A 112 2.01 20.42 -23.55
N PHE A 113 0.90 19.86 -23.12
CA PHE A 113 -0.29 19.66 -23.94
C PHE A 113 -1.57 20.05 -23.22
N ARG A 114 -2.67 20.19 -23.94
CA ARG A 114 -4.00 20.37 -23.33
C ARG A 114 -4.67 19.02 -23.11
N GLU A 115 -5.29 18.83 -21.96
CA GLU A 115 -5.97 17.58 -21.57
C GLU A 115 -7.10 17.21 -22.55
N TYR A 116 -7.79 18.21 -23.07
CA TYR A 116 -8.85 18.07 -24.09
C TYR A 116 -8.96 19.32 -24.96
N ALA A 117 -9.67 19.23 -26.08
CA ALA A 117 -9.91 20.38 -26.94
C ALA A 117 -10.91 21.33 -26.29
N GLY A 118 -10.47 22.52 -25.90
CA GLY A 118 -11.32 23.56 -25.31
C GLY A 118 -10.55 24.67 -24.61
N TYR A 119 -11.07 25.88 -24.61
CA TYR A 119 -10.41 27.07 -24.05
C TYR A 119 -10.13 26.94 -22.53
N LYS A 120 -10.95 26.20 -21.82
CA LYS A 120 -10.82 25.98 -20.35
C LYS A 120 -10.04 24.71 -19.99
N ALA A 121 -9.54 23.96 -20.97
CA ALA A 121 -8.74 22.77 -20.68
C ALA A 121 -7.42 23.15 -20.00
N PRO A 122 -7.05 22.49 -18.89
CA PRO A 122 -5.77 22.75 -18.24
C PRO A 122 -4.61 22.31 -19.12
N TYR A 123 -3.51 23.05 -19.02
CA TYR A 123 -2.24 22.58 -19.56
C TYR A 123 -1.67 21.48 -18.66
N MET A 124 -1.17 20.43 -19.29
CA MET A 124 -0.61 19.25 -18.65
C MET A 124 0.86 19.09 -19.07
N VAL A 125 1.66 18.61 -18.15
CA VAL A 125 3.07 18.25 -18.37
C VAL A 125 3.19 16.74 -18.38
N ARG A 126 3.86 16.18 -19.36
CA ARG A 126 4.24 14.76 -19.42
C ARG A 126 5.71 14.61 -19.76
N ILE A 127 6.31 13.52 -19.33
CA ILE A 127 7.69 13.18 -19.70
C ILE A 127 7.69 12.55 -21.07
N VAL A 128 8.59 13.02 -21.95
CA VAL A 128 8.71 12.52 -23.31
C VAL A 128 9.51 11.22 -23.34
N ASN A 129 9.04 10.25 -24.11
CA ASN A 129 9.63 8.91 -24.19
C ASN A 129 10.99 8.84 -24.90
N GLN A 130 11.47 9.93 -25.51
CA GLN A 130 12.74 9.96 -26.27
C GLN A 130 14.01 9.93 -25.41
N ALA A 131 13.87 9.99 -24.08
CA ALA A 131 15.01 9.83 -23.17
C ALA A 131 15.30 8.34 -22.86
N ASP A 132 15.23 7.46 -23.83
CA ASP A 132 15.47 6.02 -23.60
C ASP A 132 16.89 5.76 -23.08
N ASP A 133 17.88 6.59 -23.46
CA ASP A 133 19.24 6.53 -22.92
C ASP A 133 19.38 7.15 -21.52
N ILE A 134 18.50 8.07 -21.16
CA ILE A 134 18.51 8.76 -19.85
C ILE A 134 17.57 8.08 -18.85
N LYS A 135 16.48 7.49 -19.32
CA LYS A 135 15.47 6.81 -18.51
C LYS A 135 15.98 5.71 -17.57
N PRO A 136 16.79 4.74 -18.04
CA PRO A 136 17.28 3.68 -17.16
C PRO A 136 18.13 4.20 -16.02
N THR A 137 18.95 5.22 -16.29
CA THR A 137 19.87 5.81 -15.29
C THR A 137 19.11 6.72 -14.30
N LEU A 138 18.19 7.53 -14.78
CA LEU A 138 17.36 8.40 -13.93
C LEU A 138 16.30 7.61 -13.16
N ILE A 139 15.66 6.63 -13.77
CA ILE A 139 14.74 5.72 -13.09
C ILE A 139 15.49 4.89 -12.04
N GLY A 140 16.73 4.48 -12.33
CA GLY A 140 17.57 3.76 -11.37
C GLY A 140 18.00 4.60 -10.17
N THR A 141 18.21 5.90 -10.35
CA THR A 141 18.63 6.82 -9.28
C THR A 141 17.46 7.49 -8.57
N SER A 142 16.41 7.87 -9.29
CA SER A 142 15.24 8.56 -8.73
C SER A 142 14.19 7.63 -8.14
N PHE A 143 14.22 6.36 -8.50
CA PHE A 143 13.44 5.29 -7.87
C PHE A 143 14.23 4.49 -6.84
N GLU A 144 15.26 5.06 -6.23
CA GLU A 144 15.67 4.51 -4.95
C GLU A 144 14.43 4.54 -4.05
N PRO A 145 13.86 3.37 -3.78
CA PRO A 145 12.70 3.31 -2.93
C PRO A 145 13.11 3.95 -1.61
N LEU A 146 12.30 4.83 -1.05
CA LEU A 146 12.48 5.33 0.30
C LEU A 146 12.80 4.13 1.18
N LEU A 147 14.07 3.97 1.53
CA LEU A 147 14.48 2.92 2.44
C LEU A 147 14.01 3.32 3.83
N PRO A 148 13.60 2.35 4.63
CA PRO A 148 13.32 2.61 6.03
C PRO A 148 14.58 3.14 6.71
N ILE A 149 14.40 3.87 7.81
CA ILE A 149 15.49 4.46 8.57
C ILE A 149 16.37 3.34 9.10
N MET A 150 17.63 3.31 8.65
CA MET A 150 18.61 2.30 9.03
C MET A 150 19.47 2.82 10.19
N GLY A 151 19.75 1.94 11.15
CA GLY A 151 20.66 2.25 12.25
C GLY A 151 19.96 2.83 13.48
N LEU A 152 20.53 3.88 14.07
CA LEU A 152 19.97 4.51 15.27
C LEU A 152 18.75 5.35 14.91
N TYR A 153 17.72 5.25 15.75
CA TYR A 153 16.54 6.08 15.65
C TYR A 153 16.94 7.56 15.66
N SER A 154 16.46 8.32 14.70
CA SER A 154 16.60 9.77 14.64
C SER A 154 15.26 10.41 15.02
N PRO A 155 15.23 11.35 15.98
CA PRO A 155 14.01 12.09 16.26
C PRO A 155 13.53 12.83 15.02
N LEU A 156 12.24 13.09 14.96
CA LEU A 156 11.62 13.80 13.85
C LEU A 156 12.36 15.08 13.50
N THR A 157 12.86 15.13 12.29
CA THR A 157 13.15 16.38 11.63
C THR A 157 11.82 17.11 11.37
N LYS A 158 11.84 18.43 11.31
CA LYS A 158 10.69 19.36 11.28
C LYS A 158 9.64 19.12 10.17
N GLU A 159 9.58 17.95 9.55
CA GLU A 159 8.61 17.65 8.49
C GLU A 159 7.21 17.39 9.04
N PRO A 160 6.16 17.87 8.35
CA PRO A 160 4.80 17.73 8.82
C PRO A 160 4.35 16.27 8.86
N PHE A 161 3.88 15.82 10.01
CA PHE A 161 3.26 14.50 10.22
C PHE A 161 1.99 14.26 9.40
N ILE A 162 1.47 15.30 8.75
CA ILE A 162 0.16 15.26 8.11
C ILE A 162 0.29 15.19 6.60
N LYS A 163 -0.16 14.07 6.03
CA LYS A 163 -0.13 13.80 4.60
C LYS A 163 -1.23 14.60 3.89
N GLY A 164 -0.84 15.37 2.86
CA GLY A 164 -1.81 15.97 1.93
C GLY A 164 -2.34 17.36 2.29
N TRP A 165 -1.77 18.07 3.31
CA TRP A 165 -2.18 19.42 3.65
C TRP A 165 -1.08 20.45 3.33
N THR A 166 -1.43 21.47 2.56
CA THR A 166 -0.54 22.57 2.18
C THR A 166 -0.30 23.58 3.31
N ASN A 167 -1.20 23.66 4.30
CA ASN A 167 -1.07 24.55 5.48
C ASN A 167 -0.77 23.75 6.76
N SER A 168 0.30 23.00 6.74
CA SER A 168 0.70 22.14 7.85
C SER A 168 1.03 22.90 9.16
N LYS A 169 1.52 24.14 9.09
CA LYS A 169 1.92 24.94 10.27
C LYS A 169 0.79 25.13 11.28
N LEU A 170 -0.40 25.52 10.83
CA LEU A 170 -1.58 25.72 11.69
C LEU A 170 -2.05 24.43 12.38
N PHE A 171 -1.82 23.30 11.78
CA PHE A 171 -2.21 22.01 12.33
C PHE A 171 -1.17 21.46 13.31
N HIS A 172 0.13 21.69 13.06
CA HIS A 172 1.21 21.27 13.95
C HIS A 172 1.14 21.93 15.32
N ASP A 173 0.85 23.22 15.34
CA ASP A 173 0.78 24.00 16.58
C ASP A 173 -0.42 23.60 17.46
N ASN A 174 -1.43 22.96 16.86
CA ASN A 174 -2.66 22.53 17.53
C ASN A 174 -2.80 21.01 17.72
N LEU A 175 -1.81 20.21 17.31
CA LEU A 175 -1.87 18.76 17.51
C LEU A 175 -1.81 18.41 19.01
N ASN A 176 -2.71 17.54 19.41
CA ASN A 176 -2.72 16.99 20.76
C ASN A 176 -1.37 16.30 21.06
N LYS A 177 -0.68 16.72 22.13
CA LYS A 177 0.62 16.18 22.55
C LYS A 177 0.61 14.66 22.72
N THR A 178 -0.51 14.10 23.18
CA THR A 178 -0.69 12.63 23.31
C THR A 178 -0.67 11.95 21.94
N PHE A 179 -1.30 12.54 20.94
CA PHE A 179 -1.29 12.04 19.57
C PHE A 179 0.11 12.06 18.96
N VAL A 180 0.83 13.17 19.10
CA VAL A 180 2.22 13.28 18.63
C VAL A 180 3.11 12.23 19.31
N ARG A 181 2.95 12.02 20.63
CA ARG A 181 3.65 10.97 21.37
C ARG A 181 3.34 9.58 20.82
N SER A 182 2.10 9.32 20.44
CA SER A 182 1.70 8.02 19.86
C SER A 182 2.37 7.78 18.52
N LEU A 183 2.45 8.79 17.65
CA LEU A 183 3.18 8.70 16.37
C LEU A 183 4.67 8.43 16.61
N GLU A 184 5.27 9.15 17.56
CA GLU A 184 6.67 8.98 17.91
C GLU A 184 6.95 7.57 18.46
N THR A 185 6.04 7.01 19.27
CA THR A 185 6.16 5.64 19.77
C THR A 185 6.14 4.61 18.61
N LEU A 186 5.31 4.84 17.60
CA LEU A 186 5.27 3.97 16.41
C LEU A 186 6.56 4.07 15.60
N ARG A 187 7.13 5.26 15.46
CA ARG A 187 8.41 5.48 14.77
C ARG A 187 9.60 4.84 15.50
N GLN A 188 9.56 4.80 16.82
CA GLN A 188 10.60 4.18 17.67
C GLN A 188 10.53 2.65 17.62
N GLN A 189 9.48 2.06 17.04
CA GLN A 189 9.40 0.63 16.91
C GLN A 189 10.49 0.11 15.98
N SER A 190 11.41 -0.67 16.53
CA SER A 190 12.49 -1.31 15.78
C SER A 190 12.03 -2.62 15.15
N TRP A 191 12.41 -2.83 13.91
CA TRP A 191 12.05 -3.98 13.09
C TRP A 191 13.28 -4.74 12.63
N LYS A 192 13.10 -6.02 12.38
CA LYS A 192 14.00 -6.89 11.62
C LYS A 192 13.23 -7.65 10.56
N LEU A 193 13.92 -8.07 9.50
CA LEU A 193 13.29 -8.90 8.49
C LEU A 193 13.14 -10.35 8.96
N ASN A 194 12.06 -10.98 8.53
CA ASN A 194 11.82 -12.40 8.65
C ASN A 194 12.65 -13.16 7.60
N ILE A 195 13.90 -13.46 7.92
CA ILE A 195 14.84 -14.08 6.97
C ILE A 195 14.33 -15.43 6.42
N PRO A 196 13.72 -16.32 7.20
CA PRO A 196 13.14 -17.56 6.65
C PRO A 196 12.11 -17.32 5.54
N VAL A 197 11.23 -16.31 5.71
CA VAL A 197 10.24 -15.94 4.68
C VAL A 197 10.92 -15.28 3.49
N LEU A 198 11.88 -14.38 3.72
CA LEU A 198 12.65 -13.76 2.64
C LEU A 198 13.38 -14.82 1.79
N THR A 199 14.00 -15.81 2.43
CA THR A 199 14.66 -16.92 1.71
C THR A 199 13.66 -17.72 0.86
N ALA A 200 12.47 -17.97 1.38
CA ALA A 200 11.42 -18.66 0.63
C ALA A 200 10.96 -17.83 -0.58
N MET A 201 10.82 -16.51 -0.42
CA MET A 201 10.51 -15.62 -1.51
C MET A 201 11.61 -15.60 -2.59
N GLN A 202 12.87 -15.53 -2.21
CA GLN A 202 14.00 -15.57 -3.14
C GLN A 202 14.08 -16.88 -3.93
N ALA A 203 13.70 -18.01 -3.31
CA ALA A 203 13.66 -19.32 -3.96
C ALA A 203 12.48 -19.48 -4.94
N GLN A 204 11.41 -18.72 -4.74
CA GLN A 204 10.26 -18.68 -5.65
C GLN A 204 10.43 -17.53 -6.64
N THR A 205 11.25 -17.73 -7.66
CA THR A 205 11.25 -16.80 -8.81
C THR A 205 9.83 -16.76 -9.36
N PRO A 206 9.16 -15.58 -9.43
CA PRO A 206 7.88 -15.48 -10.12
C PRO A 206 8.05 -16.02 -11.53
N LYS A 207 7.11 -16.81 -12.02
CA LYS A 207 7.19 -17.34 -13.39
C LYS A 207 7.41 -16.15 -14.32
N GLU A 208 8.53 -16.16 -15.02
CA GLU A 208 8.91 -15.12 -15.97
C GLU A 208 7.94 -15.03 -17.14
N ILE A 209 7.11 -16.06 -17.31
CA ILE A 209 6.12 -16.19 -18.36
C ILE A 209 4.73 -16.17 -17.72
N LEU A 210 3.95 -15.17 -18.08
CA LEU A 210 2.52 -15.11 -17.77
C LEU A 210 1.75 -15.72 -18.95
N GLU A 211 1.06 -16.80 -18.69
CA GLU A 211 0.10 -17.36 -19.63
C GLU A 211 -1.27 -16.70 -19.44
N LEU A 212 -1.76 -16.04 -20.46
CA LEU A 212 -3.08 -15.44 -20.48
C LEU A 212 -3.89 -16.03 -21.61
N VAL A 213 -5.11 -16.41 -21.29
CA VAL A 213 -6.10 -16.83 -22.30
C VAL A 213 -6.86 -15.58 -22.73
N ASP A 214 -6.80 -15.23 -24.01
CA ASP A 214 -7.57 -14.11 -24.56
C ASP A 214 -9.06 -14.46 -24.74
N GLU A 215 -9.86 -13.47 -25.19
CA GLU A 215 -11.31 -13.65 -25.41
C GLU A 215 -11.64 -14.71 -26.45
N ASP A 216 -10.68 -15.04 -27.33
CA ASP A 216 -10.80 -16.06 -28.38
C ASP A 216 -10.32 -17.44 -27.90
N GLY A 217 -9.94 -17.60 -26.63
CA GLY A 217 -9.45 -18.85 -26.05
C GLY A 217 -7.99 -19.18 -26.40
N VAL A 218 -7.26 -18.25 -27.00
CA VAL A 218 -5.85 -18.43 -27.36
C VAL A 218 -4.96 -18.11 -26.17
N VAL A 219 -4.09 -19.05 -25.79
CA VAL A 219 -3.07 -18.85 -24.77
C VAL A 219 -1.95 -17.97 -25.33
N ARG A 220 -1.73 -16.84 -24.71
CA ARG A 220 -0.61 -15.94 -25.03
C ARG A 220 0.38 -15.93 -23.89
N GLU A 221 1.62 -16.21 -24.20
CA GLU A 221 2.74 -16.13 -23.28
C GLU A 221 3.31 -14.69 -23.26
N TYR A 222 3.44 -14.11 -22.07
CA TYR A 222 4.07 -12.81 -21.86
C TYR A 222 5.32 -13.02 -21.02
N ASN A 223 6.48 -12.77 -21.61
CA ASN A 223 7.74 -12.82 -20.88
C ASN A 223 7.93 -11.51 -20.11
N ILE A 224 8.02 -11.59 -18.77
CA ILE A 224 8.22 -10.44 -17.89
C ILE A 224 9.71 -10.40 -17.54
N HIS A 225 10.58 -10.17 -18.53
CA HIS A 225 11.98 -9.98 -18.26
C HIS A 225 12.30 -8.59 -17.70
N HIS A 226 13.30 -8.54 -16.84
CA HIS A 226 13.77 -7.47 -15.99
C HIS A 226 14.08 -6.15 -16.69
N GLU A 227 14.40 -6.17 -17.97
CA GLU A 227 14.93 -5.02 -18.70
C GLU A 227 14.11 -4.63 -19.92
N ASN A 228 13.29 -5.53 -20.43
CA ASN A 228 12.39 -5.27 -21.54
C ASN A 228 11.08 -5.99 -21.28
N LEU A 229 10.05 -5.27 -20.90
CA LEU A 229 8.70 -5.68 -21.25
C LEU A 229 8.69 -5.67 -22.79
N ASP A 230 9.10 -6.78 -23.40
CA ASP A 230 8.84 -7.04 -24.80
C ASP A 230 7.33 -7.26 -24.96
N LEU A 231 6.61 -6.17 -24.81
CA LEU A 231 5.26 -6.07 -25.31
C LEU A 231 5.33 -6.45 -26.78
N PRO A 232 4.41 -7.31 -27.28
CA PRO A 232 4.46 -7.74 -28.66
C PRO A 232 4.69 -6.56 -29.58
N LYS A 233 5.69 -6.62 -30.47
CA LYS A 233 6.13 -5.56 -31.39
C LYS A 233 5.03 -4.90 -32.25
N LYS A 234 3.78 -5.41 -32.16
CA LYS A 234 2.59 -4.85 -32.82
C LYS A 234 1.82 -3.81 -32.00
N LEU A 235 2.24 -3.52 -30.78
CA LEU A 235 1.64 -2.45 -30.00
C LEU A 235 2.34 -1.15 -30.39
N SER A 236 1.78 -0.44 -31.36
CA SER A 236 2.19 0.92 -31.69
C SER A 236 2.05 1.82 -30.46
N HIS A 237 2.84 2.88 -30.35
CA HIS A 237 2.82 3.82 -29.24
C HIS A 237 1.42 4.38 -28.89
N THR A 238 0.52 4.39 -29.83
CA THR A 238 -0.88 4.79 -29.68
C THR A 238 -1.79 3.69 -29.13
N ASP A 239 -1.48 2.43 -29.39
CA ASP A 239 -2.31 1.29 -28.97
C ASP A 239 -1.82 0.62 -27.69
N GLY A 240 -0.54 0.72 -27.35
CA GLY A 240 0.03 0.08 -26.16
C GLY A 240 -0.57 0.56 -24.85
N THR A 241 -0.84 1.85 -24.72
CA THR A 241 -1.51 2.42 -23.55
C THR A 241 -3.00 2.10 -23.49
N LYS A 242 -3.66 1.95 -24.63
CA LYS A 242 -5.05 1.52 -24.70
C LYS A 242 -5.21 0.03 -24.40
N PHE A 243 -4.25 -0.78 -24.82
CA PHE A 243 -4.25 -2.22 -24.60
C PHE A 243 -4.04 -2.59 -23.13
N LEU A 244 -3.03 -2.01 -22.47
CA LEU A 244 -2.72 -2.31 -21.06
C LEU A 244 -3.72 -1.71 -20.08
N GLY A 245 -4.37 -0.60 -20.40
CA GLY A 245 -5.27 0.10 -19.47
C GLY A 245 -6.74 -0.28 -19.55
N LYS A 246 -7.24 -0.73 -20.71
CA LYS A 246 -8.67 -0.91 -20.92
C LYS A 246 -9.10 -2.32 -21.36
N LYS A 247 -8.22 -3.11 -21.95
CA LYS A 247 -8.62 -4.40 -22.56
C LYS A 247 -8.41 -5.62 -21.68
N ASP A 248 -7.48 -5.60 -20.71
CA ASP A 248 -7.32 -6.73 -19.80
C ASP A 248 -7.01 -6.30 -18.35
N PRO A 249 -8.05 -6.10 -17.52
CA PRO A 249 -7.89 -5.81 -16.10
C PRO A 249 -7.15 -6.94 -15.34
N LYS A 250 -7.16 -8.16 -15.87
CA LYS A 250 -6.50 -9.32 -15.26
C LYS A 250 -4.99 -9.24 -15.43
N LEU A 251 -4.51 -8.96 -16.65
CA LEU A 251 -3.09 -8.71 -16.93
C LEU A 251 -2.54 -7.55 -16.10
N GLN A 252 -3.27 -6.44 -16.04
CA GLN A 252 -2.84 -5.28 -15.26
C GLN A 252 -2.68 -5.59 -13.77
N ARG A 253 -3.59 -6.39 -13.20
CA ARG A 253 -3.49 -6.85 -11.81
C ARG A 253 -2.29 -7.76 -11.59
N MET A 254 -2.02 -8.67 -12.52
CA MET A 254 -0.88 -9.59 -12.44
C MET A 254 0.44 -8.82 -12.53
N MET A 255 0.58 -7.89 -13.48
CA MET A 255 1.76 -7.02 -13.61
C MET A 255 1.97 -6.16 -12.36
N SER A 256 0.90 -5.60 -11.78
CA SER A 256 1.01 -4.81 -10.55
C SER A 256 1.49 -5.65 -9.37
N LYS A 257 1.02 -6.90 -9.25
CA LYS A 257 1.48 -7.83 -8.20
C LYS A 257 2.92 -8.25 -8.40
N TYR A 258 3.33 -8.53 -9.64
CA TYR A 258 4.71 -8.86 -9.95
C TYR A 258 5.65 -7.69 -9.62
N PHE A 259 5.30 -6.48 -10.04
CA PHE A 259 6.07 -5.29 -9.75
C PHE A 259 6.18 -5.04 -8.23
N GLU A 260 5.07 -5.18 -7.50
CA GLU A 260 5.07 -5.11 -6.03
C GLU A 260 6.03 -6.13 -5.42
N TYR A 261 5.97 -7.39 -5.87
CA TYR A 261 6.85 -8.47 -5.42
C TYR A 261 8.32 -8.13 -5.59
N MET A 262 8.70 -7.69 -6.78
CA MET A 262 10.08 -7.31 -7.10
C MET A 262 10.56 -6.13 -6.26
N GLN A 263 9.71 -5.12 -6.03
CA GLN A 263 10.05 -3.96 -5.20
C GLN A 263 10.21 -4.33 -3.73
N VAL A 264 9.34 -5.19 -3.20
CA VAL A 264 9.45 -5.69 -1.83
C VAL A 264 10.74 -6.49 -1.66
N LEU A 265 11.02 -7.41 -2.58
CA LEU A 265 12.22 -8.25 -2.55
C LEU A 265 13.50 -7.41 -2.59
N LYS A 266 13.61 -6.50 -3.56
CA LYS A 266 14.77 -5.60 -3.69
C LYS A 266 15.02 -4.79 -2.42
N LYS A 267 13.97 -4.21 -1.82
CA LYS A 267 14.10 -3.48 -0.55
C LYS A 267 14.53 -4.37 0.60
N ALA A 268 13.94 -5.55 0.71
CA ALA A 268 14.28 -6.50 1.75
C ALA A 268 15.75 -6.95 1.65
N GLU A 269 16.25 -7.20 0.44
CA GLU A 269 17.67 -7.52 0.19
C GLU A 269 18.60 -6.38 0.61
N MET A 270 18.23 -5.14 0.28
CA MET A 270 19.01 -3.96 0.70
C MET A 270 19.05 -3.78 2.20
N ILE A 271 18.01 -4.14 2.94
CA ILE A 271 17.97 -4.09 4.41
C ILE A 271 18.78 -5.23 5.01
N GLY A 272 18.59 -6.46 4.51
CA GLY A 272 19.25 -7.66 5.02
C GLY A 272 18.91 -7.92 6.50
N GLU A 273 19.92 -8.27 7.30
CA GLU A 273 19.75 -8.59 8.73
C GLU A 273 19.77 -7.37 9.67
N ARG A 274 19.88 -6.17 9.10
CA ARG A 274 19.98 -4.93 9.89
C ARG A 274 18.65 -4.62 10.58
N THR A 275 18.75 -3.93 11.71
CA THR A 275 17.60 -3.33 12.37
C THR A 275 17.21 -2.05 11.63
N PHE A 276 15.90 -1.82 11.46
CA PHE A 276 15.37 -0.66 10.78
C PHE A 276 14.13 -0.11 11.48
N PHE A 277 13.75 1.10 11.12
CA PHE A 277 12.58 1.82 11.63
C PHE A 277 11.76 2.30 10.44
N GLN A 278 10.46 2.47 10.66
CA GLN A 278 9.57 3.01 9.64
C GLN A 278 9.12 4.42 10.01
N GLU A 279 9.14 5.31 9.02
CA GLU A 279 8.58 6.64 9.14
C GLU A 279 7.05 6.56 9.10
N VAL A 280 6.38 7.33 9.96
CA VAL A 280 4.93 7.38 10.02
C VAL A 280 4.40 8.78 9.80
N SER A 281 3.24 8.87 9.18
CA SER A 281 2.47 10.09 8.98
C SER A 281 1.01 9.85 9.34
N CYS A 282 0.22 10.90 9.46
CA CYS A 282 -1.23 10.77 9.62
C CYS A 282 -1.96 11.60 8.57
N ASP A 283 -3.23 11.27 8.33
CA ASP A 283 -4.12 12.17 7.60
C ASP A 283 -4.85 13.12 8.58
N TYR A 284 -5.58 14.09 8.02
CA TYR A 284 -6.36 15.07 8.81
C TYR A 284 -7.44 14.42 9.71
N ARG A 285 -7.78 13.16 9.48
CA ARG A 285 -8.75 12.39 10.30
C ARG A 285 -8.06 11.66 11.45
N GLY A 286 -6.73 11.72 11.54
CA GLY A 286 -5.92 11.03 12.54
C GLY A 286 -5.59 9.57 12.20
N ARG A 287 -5.81 9.12 10.96
CA ARG A 287 -5.35 7.80 10.53
C ARG A 287 -3.86 7.83 10.27
N VAL A 288 -3.18 6.83 10.78
CA VAL A 288 -1.72 6.68 10.65
C VAL A 288 -1.38 5.86 9.41
N TYR A 289 -0.35 6.29 8.69
CA TYR A 289 0.18 5.63 7.50
C TYR A 289 1.70 5.57 7.60
N TYR A 290 2.27 4.49 7.12
CA TYR A 290 3.70 4.42 6.90
C TYR A 290 4.08 5.22 5.64
N ALA A 291 5.26 5.84 5.66
CA ALA A 291 5.72 6.69 4.56
C ALA A 291 6.38 5.89 3.45
N GLU A 292 6.93 4.74 3.77
CA GLU A 292 7.59 3.85 2.82
C GLU A 292 6.57 3.31 1.81
N SER A 293 7.08 2.98 0.62
CA SER A 293 6.30 2.33 -0.43
C SER A 293 6.69 0.86 -0.53
N PHE A 294 5.75 -0.01 -0.82
CA PHE A 294 5.91 -1.45 -1.04
C PHE A 294 6.26 -2.26 0.22
N LEU A 295 7.43 -2.03 0.86
CA LEU A 295 7.81 -2.71 2.09
C LEU A 295 7.37 -1.87 3.29
N GLU A 296 6.11 -1.98 3.64
CA GLU A 296 5.51 -1.29 4.78
C GLU A 296 4.63 -2.24 5.61
N PHE A 297 4.51 -1.98 6.92
CA PHE A 297 3.77 -2.86 7.82
C PHE A 297 2.24 -2.86 7.56
N GLN A 298 1.70 -1.83 6.92
CA GLN A 298 0.30 -1.77 6.46
C GLN A 298 0.10 -2.33 5.05
N GLY A 299 1.15 -2.78 4.38
CA GLY A 299 1.13 -3.29 3.01
C GLY A 299 0.39 -4.62 2.83
N SER A 300 0.64 -5.24 1.71
CA SER A 300 0.10 -6.57 1.39
C SER A 300 0.60 -7.66 2.34
N ASP A 301 0.03 -8.85 2.23
CA ASP A 301 0.50 -10.02 2.97
C ASP A 301 2.00 -10.30 2.73
N LEU A 302 2.41 -10.16 1.47
CA LEU A 302 3.80 -10.27 1.04
C LEU A 302 4.75 -9.36 1.86
N ALA A 303 4.39 -8.06 1.96
CA ALA A 303 5.20 -7.08 2.69
C ALA A 303 5.14 -7.33 4.21
N ARG A 304 3.94 -7.52 4.77
CA ARG A 304 3.74 -7.69 6.22
C ARG A 304 4.44 -8.90 6.80
N SER A 305 4.50 -10.00 6.07
CA SER A 305 5.12 -11.25 6.51
C SER A 305 6.64 -11.13 6.76
N LEU A 306 7.26 -10.11 6.17
CA LEU A 306 8.68 -9.82 6.34
C LEU A 306 9.02 -9.05 7.61
N PHE A 307 8.02 -8.53 8.33
CA PHE A 307 8.26 -7.75 9.55
C PHE A 307 8.31 -8.64 10.79
N MET A 308 9.38 -8.48 11.56
CA MET A 308 9.54 -9.07 12.89
C MET A 308 9.92 -7.96 13.87
N PHE A 309 9.33 -7.94 15.06
CA PHE A 309 9.80 -7.06 16.12
C PHE A 309 11.27 -7.38 16.44
N ALA A 310 12.14 -6.36 16.39
CA ALA A 310 13.54 -6.55 16.72
C ALA A 310 13.73 -6.96 18.19
N ASN A 311 12.88 -6.39 19.08
CA ASN A 311 12.84 -6.71 20.51
C ASN A 311 11.91 -7.92 20.75
N LYS A 312 12.46 -9.12 20.64
CA LYS A 312 11.72 -10.35 20.86
C LYS A 312 11.23 -10.49 22.31
N LYS A 313 10.11 -11.16 22.50
CA LYS A 313 9.53 -11.48 23.82
C LYS A 313 9.44 -12.97 24.02
N LYS A 314 9.58 -13.43 25.29
CA LYS A 314 9.37 -14.82 25.67
C LYS A 314 7.92 -15.22 25.39
N VAL A 315 7.74 -16.31 24.69
CA VAL A 315 6.41 -16.87 24.40
C VAL A 315 5.94 -17.65 25.62
N THR A 316 4.89 -17.14 26.24
CA THR A 316 4.14 -17.83 27.29
C THR A 316 3.09 -18.76 26.68
N GLU A 317 2.39 -19.58 27.49
CA GLU A 317 1.24 -20.37 27.02
C GLU A 317 0.19 -19.49 26.32
N ARG A 318 -0.10 -18.31 26.90
CA ARG A 318 -1.01 -17.35 26.29
C ARG A 318 -0.45 -16.76 24.97
N GLY A 319 0.85 -16.56 24.88
CA GLY A 319 1.52 -16.15 23.63
C GLY A 319 1.40 -17.23 22.56
N LEU A 320 1.62 -18.49 22.91
CA LEU A 320 1.45 -19.62 21.99
C LEU A 320 0.00 -19.75 21.49
N PHE A 321 -0.97 -19.57 22.38
CA PHE A 321 -2.38 -19.53 22.02
C PHE A 321 -2.64 -18.52 20.90
N TRP A 322 -2.14 -17.29 21.02
CA TRP A 322 -2.34 -16.26 20.01
C TRP A 322 -1.57 -16.51 18.71
N ILE A 323 -0.38 -17.11 18.77
CA ILE A 323 0.32 -17.55 17.57
C ILE A 323 -0.51 -18.58 16.80
N LYS A 324 -1.08 -19.58 17.50
CA LYS A 324 -1.97 -20.58 16.89
C LYS A 324 -3.23 -19.93 16.28
N VAL A 325 -3.91 -19.05 17.02
CA VAL A 325 -5.08 -18.32 16.51
C VAL A 325 -4.74 -17.56 15.23
N HIS A 326 -3.58 -16.90 15.19
CA HIS A 326 -3.13 -16.15 14.01
C HIS A 326 -2.76 -17.08 12.85
N THR A 327 -2.11 -18.20 13.12
CA THR A 327 -1.78 -19.22 12.12
C THR A 327 -3.04 -19.73 11.41
N ALA A 328 -4.05 -20.11 12.16
CA ALA A 328 -5.33 -20.56 11.63
C ALA A 328 -6.01 -19.49 10.77
N ALA A 329 -6.00 -18.24 11.21
CA ALA A 329 -6.56 -17.11 10.49
C ALA A 329 -5.75 -16.72 9.23
N CYS A 330 -4.47 -17.07 9.15
CA CYS A 330 -3.66 -16.85 7.95
C CYS A 330 -3.95 -17.90 6.87
N PHE A 331 -4.14 -19.15 7.25
CA PHE A 331 -4.55 -20.19 6.31
C PHE A 331 -6.00 -19.99 5.88
N ASN A 332 -6.88 -19.80 6.83
CA ASN A 332 -8.29 -19.47 6.68
C ASN A 332 -9.09 -20.48 5.84
N GLU A 333 -8.94 -21.77 6.17
CA GLU A 333 -9.71 -22.83 5.53
C GLU A 333 -11.21 -22.59 5.65
N SER A 334 -11.96 -22.96 4.62
CA SER A 334 -13.42 -22.84 4.59
C SER A 334 -14.07 -24.21 4.53
N PHE A 335 -15.03 -24.45 5.41
CA PHE A 335 -15.77 -25.72 5.51
C PHE A 335 -17.22 -25.53 5.03
N VAL A 336 -17.68 -26.46 4.19
CA VAL A 336 -19.09 -26.60 3.85
C VAL A 336 -19.80 -27.25 5.05
N ILE A 337 -21.05 -26.91 5.27
CA ILE A 337 -21.87 -27.31 6.43
C ILE A 337 -21.82 -28.82 6.75
N ASP A 338 -21.77 -29.68 5.74
CA ASP A 338 -21.71 -31.14 5.92
C ASP A 338 -20.28 -31.70 6.07
N GLN A 339 -19.25 -30.85 5.88
CA GLN A 339 -17.84 -31.23 5.94
C GLN A 339 -17.10 -30.60 7.15
N ILE A 340 -17.84 -30.03 8.09
CA ILE A 340 -17.25 -29.46 9.28
C ILE A 340 -16.60 -30.54 10.14
N PRO A 341 -15.30 -30.44 10.47
CA PRO A 341 -14.59 -31.43 11.26
C PRO A 341 -15.17 -31.62 12.66
N LYS A 342 -15.21 -32.86 13.11
CA LYS A 342 -15.77 -33.24 14.42
C LYS A 342 -14.92 -32.84 15.64
N TYR A 343 -13.68 -32.40 15.40
CA TYR A 343 -12.80 -31.95 16.49
C TYR A 343 -13.12 -30.52 16.96
N PHE A 344 -13.96 -29.78 16.24
CA PHE A 344 -14.46 -28.50 16.73
C PHE A 344 -15.50 -28.72 17.85
N THR A 345 -15.41 -27.89 18.88
CA THR A 345 -16.27 -27.97 20.05
C THR A 345 -17.59 -27.24 19.86
N THR A 346 -17.64 -26.29 18.96
CA THR A 346 -18.80 -25.46 18.68
C THR A 346 -19.67 -26.09 17.59
N ASP A 347 -20.98 -26.10 17.79
CA ASP A 347 -21.93 -26.57 16.78
C ASP A 347 -22.13 -25.52 15.68
N TYR A 348 -21.18 -25.50 14.72
CA TYR A 348 -21.24 -24.62 13.57
C TYR A 348 -22.33 -25.03 12.58
N LYS A 349 -22.79 -26.27 12.59
CA LYS A 349 -23.87 -26.70 11.71
C LYS A 349 -25.19 -26.02 12.13
N ALA A 350 -25.51 -26.02 13.39
CA ALA A 350 -26.68 -25.31 13.89
C ALA A 350 -26.57 -23.80 13.62
N TYR A 351 -25.41 -23.21 13.89
CA TYR A 351 -25.15 -21.80 13.59
C TYR A 351 -25.36 -21.44 12.10
N LEU A 352 -24.84 -22.25 11.19
CA LEU A 352 -24.96 -21.98 9.75
C LEU A 352 -26.42 -22.09 9.28
N ILE A 353 -27.16 -23.07 9.79
CA ILE A 353 -28.60 -23.21 9.49
C ILE A 353 -29.37 -21.97 10.00
N GLU A 354 -29.12 -21.54 11.23
CA GLU A 354 -29.73 -20.33 11.81
C GLU A 354 -29.44 -19.08 10.98
N GLU A 355 -28.17 -18.94 10.51
CA GLU A 355 -27.75 -17.77 9.76
C GLU A 355 -28.04 -17.85 8.23
N GLY A 356 -28.55 -19.00 7.74
CA GLY A 356 -28.81 -19.21 6.31
C GLY A 356 -27.55 -19.22 5.47
N LEU A 357 -26.45 -19.76 6.01
CA LEU A 357 -25.15 -19.84 5.37
C LEU A 357 -24.78 -21.30 5.08
N ASP A 358 -24.06 -21.54 3.97
CA ASP A 358 -23.64 -22.87 3.55
C ASP A 358 -22.21 -23.20 3.98
N THR A 359 -21.40 -22.17 4.30
CA THR A 359 -19.98 -22.30 4.59
C THR A 359 -19.53 -21.42 5.75
N ILE A 360 -18.53 -21.89 6.48
CA ILE A 360 -17.83 -21.11 7.50
C ILE A 360 -16.31 -21.17 7.26
N SER A 361 -15.64 -20.04 7.38
CA SER A 361 -14.18 -19.98 7.38
C SER A 361 -13.61 -19.92 8.79
N VAL A 362 -12.40 -20.44 8.95
CA VAL A 362 -11.75 -20.57 10.26
C VAL A 362 -11.64 -19.21 10.96
N ASP A 363 -11.46 -18.11 10.24
CA ASP A 363 -11.41 -16.75 10.81
C ASP A 363 -12.73 -16.27 11.46
N LYS A 364 -13.81 -17.00 11.27
CA LYS A 364 -15.13 -16.76 11.89
C LYS A 364 -15.45 -17.70 13.04
N MET A 365 -14.63 -18.71 13.25
CA MET A 365 -14.78 -19.66 14.34
C MET A 365 -14.33 -19.06 15.68
N THR A 366 -14.68 -19.75 16.78
CA THR A 366 -14.19 -19.38 18.12
C THR A 366 -12.67 -19.44 18.19
N LEU A 367 -12.07 -18.75 19.14
CA LEU A 367 -10.61 -18.73 19.27
C LEU A 367 -10.06 -20.11 19.63
N GLU A 368 -10.80 -20.86 20.45
CA GLU A 368 -10.51 -22.22 20.87
C GLU A 368 -10.53 -23.19 19.68
N ASP A 369 -11.53 -23.08 18.81
CA ASP A 369 -11.64 -23.92 17.62
C ASP A 369 -10.57 -23.58 16.56
N ARG A 370 -10.11 -22.32 16.48
CA ARG A 370 -8.94 -21.97 15.67
C ARG A 370 -7.66 -22.63 16.19
N VAL A 371 -7.50 -22.71 17.51
CA VAL A 371 -6.39 -23.45 18.12
C VAL A 371 -6.52 -24.95 17.82
N ALA A 372 -7.72 -25.52 17.96
CA ALA A 372 -7.99 -26.91 17.63
C ALA A 372 -7.65 -27.23 16.15
N TRP A 373 -7.95 -26.30 15.23
CA TRP A 373 -7.55 -26.45 13.84
C TRP A 373 -6.02 -26.59 13.69
N VAL A 374 -5.26 -25.73 14.37
CA VAL A 374 -3.78 -25.79 14.32
C VAL A 374 -3.27 -27.10 14.92
N ASP A 375 -3.82 -27.52 16.06
CA ASP A 375 -3.36 -28.74 16.75
C ASP A 375 -3.66 -29.99 15.93
N ASN A 376 -4.77 -30.03 15.21
CA ASN A 376 -5.11 -31.15 14.32
C ASN A 376 -4.33 -31.13 13.00
N ASN A 377 -3.79 -29.97 12.58
CA ASN A 377 -2.99 -29.80 11.36
C ASN A 377 -1.49 -29.56 11.65
N ILE A 378 -1.01 -29.87 12.86
CA ILE A 378 0.31 -29.43 13.30
C ILE A 378 1.46 -30.03 12.47
N GLU A 379 1.36 -31.27 12.02
CA GLU A 379 2.40 -31.90 11.20
C GLU A 379 2.43 -31.29 9.79
N PHE A 380 1.29 -30.96 9.20
CA PHE A 380 1.22 -30.19 7.96
C PHE A 380 1.90 -28.81 8.12
N ILE A 381 1.62 -28.10 9.22
CA ILE A 381 2.24 -26.81 9.53
C ILE A 381 3.76 -26.93 9.66
N TYR A 382 4.26 -27.98 10.32
CA TYR A 382 5.68 -28.22 10.41
C TYR A 382 6.32 -28.59 9.07
N GLU A 383 5.60 -29.30 8.22
CA GLU A 383 6.08 -29.62 6.88
C GLU A 383 6.22 -28.37 6.02
N VAL A 384 5.21 -27.49 6.01
CA VAL A 384 5.27 -26.18 5.35
C VAL A 384 6.49 -25.37 5.82
N ALA A 385 6.80 -25.37 7.11
CA ALA A 385 7.97 -24.70 7.67
C ALA A 385 9.29 -25.32 7.24
N ARG A 386 9.38 -26.68 7.17
CA ARG A 386 10.59 -27.40 6.77
C ARG A 386 10.89 -27.19 5.27
N THR A 387 9.88 -27.27 4.44
CA THR A 387 9.99 -27.11 2.98
C THR A 387 10.04 -25.66 2.54
N LYS A 388 9.73 -24.72 3.45
CA LYS A 388 9.59 -23.28 3.18
C LYS A 388 8.58 -22.98 2.04
N THR A 389 7.53 -23.78 1.96
CA THR A 389 6.54 -23.68 0.89
C THR A 389 5.59 -22.52 1.15
N ILE A 390 5.43 -21.64 0.18
CA ILE A 390 4.36 -20.63 0.16
C ILE A 390 3.11 -21.31 -0.38
N HIS A 391 2.19 -21.65 0.53
CA HIS A 391 1.05 -22.51 0.21
C HIS A 391 -0.10 -21.73 -0.43
N GLU A 392 -0.40 -22.01 -1.69
CA GLU A 392 -1.37 -21.24 -2.51
C GLU A 392 -2.80 -21.27 -1.96
N SER A 393 -3.18 -22.34 -1.23
CA SER A 393 -4.51 -22.43 -0.60
C SER A 393 -4.67 -21.55 0.63
N ALA A 394 -3.58 -21.02 1.19
CA ALA A 394 -3.66 -20.11 2.33
C ALA A 394 -4.08 -18.70 1.86
N GLU A 395 -5.06 -18.10 2.52
CA GLU A 395 -5.53 -16.75 2.19
C GLU A 395 -4.40 -15.70 2.32
N LYS A 396 -3.51 -15.89 3.31
CA LYS A 396 -2.33 -15.06 3.58
C LYS A 396 -1.10 -15.95 3.58
N ALA A 397 -0.69 -16.39 2.40
CA ALA A 397 0.30 -17.45 2.23
C ALA A 397 1.67 -17.15 2.85
N TYR A 398 2.13 -15.90 2.75
CA TYR A 398 3.42 -15.48 3.32
C TYR A 398 3.36 -15.34 4.84
N SER A 399 2.31 -14.74 5.38
CA SER A 399 2.09 -14.68 6.84
C SER A 399 1.86 -16.07 7.44
N PHE A 400 1.21 -16.97 6.71
CA PHE A 400 1.06 -18.37 7.12
C PHE A 400 2.41 -19.06 7.25
N LEU A 401 3.30 -18.92 6.26
CA LEU A 401 4.67 -19.45 6.33
C LEU A 401 5.44 -18.86 7.54
N ALA A 402 5.29 -17.54 7.79
CA ALA A 402 5.91 -16.91 8.95
C ALA A 402 5.45 -17.57 10.26
N CYS A 403 4.15 -17.81 10.40
CA CYS A 403 3.58 -18.49 11.56
C CYS A 403 4.04 -19.96 11.69
N CYS A 404 4.10 -20.69 10.57
CA CYS A 404 4.59 -22.08 10.54
C CYS A 404 6.04 -22.16 11.03
N ASN A 405 6.90 -21.23 10.59
CA ASN A 405 8.29 -21.13 11.05
C ASN A 405 8.39 -20.90 12.56
N GLU A 406 7.55 -20.01 13.12
CA GLU A 406 7.52 -19.72 14.56
C GLU A 406 7.06 -20.94 15.38
N LEU A 407 6.04 -21.66 14.93
CA LEU A 407 5.55 -22.87 15.61
C LEU A 407 6.58 -23.99 15.57
N LEU A 408 7.27 -24.18 14.45
CA LEU A 408 8.37 -25.18 14.36
C LEU A 408 9.56 -24.77 15.24
N ALA A 409 9.92 -23.49 15.27
CA ALA A 409 10.98 -22.98 16.12
C ALA A 409 10.63 -23.11 17.62
N TYR A 410 9.37 -22.85 18.00
CA TYR A 410 8.86 -23.08 19.33
C TYR A 410 9.02 -24.57 19.74
N LYS A 411 8.56 -25.50 18.88
CA LYS A 411 8.72 -26.95 19.13
C LYS A 411 10.18 -27.32 19.38
N ARG A 412 11.11 -26.84 18.56
CA ARG A 412 12.55 -27.11 18.71
C ARG A 412 13.09 -26.57 20.03
N ALA A 413 12.77 -25.34 20.39
CA ALA A 413 13.20 -24.75 21.66
C ALA A 413 12.69 -25.54 22.86
N MET A 414 11.45 -26.01 22.85
CA MET A 414 10.87 -26.84 23.91
C MET A 414 11.59 -28.21 24.02
N MET A 415 11.94 -28.84 22.89
CA MET A 415 12.71 -30.10 22.87
C MET A 415 14.11 -29.93 23.45
N GLU A 416 14.71 -28.73 23.29
CA GLU A 416 16.02 -28.39 23.84
C GLU A 416 15.95 -27.87 25.29
N GLY A 417 14.77 -27.79 25.89
CA GLY A 417 14.54 -27.22 27.23
C GLY A 417 14.85 -25.73 27.35
N LYS A 418 14.74 -24.98 26.25
CA LYS A 418 15.05 -23.56 26.16
C LYS A 418 13.79 -22.69 26.07
N ASP A 419 13.88 -21.50 26.62
CA ASP A 419 12.87 -20.47 26.39
C ASP A 419 12.81 -20.06 24.93
N PHE A 420 11.62 -19.97 24.36
CA PHE A 420 11.43 -19.48 23.00
C PHE A 420 11.09 -17.98 23.00
N MET A 421 11.82 -17.24 22.17
CA MET A 421 11.67 -15.79 22.02
C MET A 421 11.12 -15.47 20.63
N SER A 422 9.91 -14.90 20.55
CA SER A 422 9.27 -14.51 19.29
C SER A 422 9.26 -13.00 19.08
N GLY A 423 9.42 -12.59 17.84
CA GLY A 423 9.19 -11.23 17.36
C GLY A 423 8.04 -11.17 16.34
N LEU A 424 7.28 -12.26 16.16
CA LEU A 424 6.17 -12.30 15.20
C LEU A 424 5.07 -11.31 15.58
N PRO A 425 4.71 -10.33 14.72
CA PRO A 425 3.57 -9.47 14.95
C PRO A 425 2.26 -10.24 14.78
N ILE A 426 1.36 -10.08 15.73
CA ILE A 426 0.00 -10.63 15.64
C ILE A 426 -0.96 -9.44 15.47
N PRO A 427 -1.57 -9.25 14.29
CA PRO A 427 -2.48 -8.14 14.05
C PRO A 427 -3.80 -8.34 14.80
N ILE A 428 -4.28 -7.24 15.39
CA ILE A 428 -5.59 -7.15 16.05
C ILE A 428 -6.36 -6.05 15.36
N ASP A 429 -7.61 -6.33 14.98
CA ASP A 429 -8.48 -5.36 14.30
C ASP A 429 -9.88 -5.37 14.92
N GLY A 430 -10.54 -4.21 14.84
CA GLY A 430 -11.92 -4.05 15.30
C GLY A 430 -12.94 -4.54 14.26
N SER A 431 -13.98 -5.22 14.71
CA SER A 431 -15.09 -5.61 13.86
C SER A 431 -16.06 -4.43 13.68
N ASN A 432 -16.11 -3.82 12.48
CA ASN A 432 -17.07 -2.73 12.18
C ASN A 432 -16.95 -1.52 13.12
N ASN A 433 -15.75 -0.99 13.32
CA ASN A 433 -15.47 0.04 14.32
C ASN A 433 -16.42 1.27 14.27
N GLY A 434 -16.83 1.74 13.08
CA GLY A 434 -17.82 2.82 12.95
C GLY A 434 -19.15 2.48 13.61
N TRP A 435 -19.66 1.27 13.40
CA TRP A 435 -20.89 0.79 14.04
C TRP A 435 -20.69 0.47 15.52
N GLN A 436 -19.50 0.03 15.93
CA GLN A 436 -19.14 -0.13 17.34
C GLN A 436 -19.25 1.21 18.10
N HIS A 437 -18.71 2.28 17.53
CA HIS A 437 -18.85 3.62 18.12
C HIS A 437 -20.32 4.06 18.21
N LEU A 438 -21.11 3.86 17.16
CA LEU A 438 -22.53 4.21 17.16
C LEU A 438 -23.32 3.40 18.21
N ALA A 439 -23.10 2.09 18.28
CA ALA A 439 -23.74 1.22 19.28
C ALA A 439 -23.36 1.62 20.72
N ALA A 440 -22.09 1.95 20.96
CA ALA A 440 -21.62 2.43 22.26
C ALA A 440 -22.26 3.77 22.65
N MET A 441 -22.31 4.73 21.72
CA MET A 441 -22.90 6.06 21.96
C MET A 441 -24.39 5.99 22.20
N SER A 442 -25.13 5.15 21.46
CA SER A 442 -26.57 4.93 21.65
C SER A 442 -26.91 4.02 22.82
N LYS A 443 -25.90 3.35 23.43
CA LYS A 443 -26.06 2.32 24.46
C LYS A 443 -26.97 1.16 23.99
N ASP A 444 -26.96 0.88 22.69
CA ASP A 444 -27.75 -0.17 22.07
C ASP A 444 -27.02 -1.52 22.23
N LYS A 445 -27.54 -2.34 23.17
CA LYS A 445 -26.99 -3.67 23.46
C LYS A 445 -27.14 -4.64 22.28
N GLN A 446 -28.25 -4.56 21.55
CA GLN A 446 -28.49 -5.44 20.39
C GLN A 446 -27.49 -5.12 19.25
N ALA A 447 -27.36 -3.86 18.88
CA ALA A 447 -26.35 -3.41 17.92
C ALA A 447 -24.93 -3.76 18.41
N GLY A 448 -24.63 -3.54 19.69
CA GLY A 448 -23.37 -3.90 20.32
C GLY A 448 -23.01 -5.39 20.21
N THR A 449 -24.02 -6.27 20.32
CA THR A 449 -23.86 -7.72 20.13
C THR A 449 -23.50 -8.05 18.67
N LEU A 450 -24.19 -7.45 17.70
CA LEU A 450 -23.98 -7.68 16.28
C LEU A 450 -22.61 -7.19 15.79
N VAL A 451 -22.03 -6.21 16.45
CA VAL A 451 -20.69 -5.64 16.09
C VAL A 451 -19.58 -6.08 17.05
N SER A 452 -19.83 -7.12 17.84
CA SER A 452 -18.84 -7.72 18.76
C SER A 452 -18.30 -6.77 19.86
N LEU A 453 -19.10 -5.80 20.31
CA LEU A 453 -18.85 -5.04 21.54
C LEU A 453 -19.31 -5.81 22.77
N VAL A 454 -20.36 -6.59 22.65
CA VAL A 454 -20.88 -7.47 23.69
C VAL A 454 -20.43 -8.90 23.39
N PRO A 455 -19.78 -9.60 24.32
CA PRO A 455 -19.28 -10.96 24.09
C PRO A 455 -20.42 -11.92 23.73
N THR A 456 -20.15 -12.82 22.80
CA THR A 456 -21.02 -13.92 22.38
C THR A 456 -20.19 -15.18 22.22
N ASN A 457 -20.80 -16.36 22.31
CA ASN A 457 -20.10 -17.63 22.11
C ASN A 457 -19.53 -17.76 20.70
N ILE A 458 -20.30 -17.38 19.69
CA ILE A 458 -19.86 -17.29 18.29
C ILE A 458 -19.96 -15.83 17.87
N GLN A 459 -18.94 -15.33 17.19
CA GLN A 459 -18.95 -13.96 16.68
C GLN A 459 -20.11 -13.78 15.69
N LYS A 460 -21.04 -12.87 16.00
CA LYS A 460 -22.14 -12.53 15.11
C LYS A 460 -21.63 -11.77 13.89
N ASP A 461 -22.26 -12.00 12.74
CA ASP A 461 -21.93 -11.28 11.50
C ASP A 461 -22.97 -10.18 11.25
N PHE A 462 -22.57 -8.94 11.53
CA PHE A 462 -23.40 -7.76 11.31
C PHE A 462 -23.97 -7.68 9.90
N TYR A 463 -23.16 -8.08 8.89
CA TYR A 463 -23.61 -8.00 7.50
C TYR A 463 -24.62 -9.09 7.14
N VAL A 464 -24.59 -10.24 7.81
CA VAL A 464 -25.64 -11.26 7.69
C VAL A 464 -26.95 -10.74 8.29
N ALA A 465 -26.89 -10.10 9.46
CA ALA A 465 -28.07 -9.49 10.05
C ALA A 465 -28.72 -8.43 9.15
N VAL A 466 -27.89 -7.55 8.54
CA VAL A 466 -28.35 -6.57 7.55
C VAL A 466 -28.91 -7.25 6.30
N ALA A 467 -28.31 -8.33 5.84
CA ALA A 467 -28.81 -9.07 4.67
C ALA A 467 -30.17 -9.72 4.94
N LYS A 468 -30.37 -10.31 6.12
CA LYS A 468 -31.67 -10.86 6.55
C LYS A 468 -32.75 -9.77 6.59
N GLU A 469 -32.42 -8.62 7.12
CA GLU A 469 -33.35 -7.47 7.17
C GLU A 469 -33.71 -6.98 5.77
N LEU A 470 -32.73 -6.87 4.87
CA LEU A 470 -32.98 -6.51 3.46
C LEU A 470 -33.91 -7.49 2.76
N ILE A 471 -33.73 -8.81 2.98
CA ILE A 471 -34.62 -9.84 2.44
C ILE A 471 -36.03 -9.69 3.00
N SER A 472 -36.15 -9.41 4.30
CA SER A 472 -37.46 -9.19 4.94
C SER A 472 -38.21 -7.99 4.39
N ILE A 473 -37.51 -6.88 4.11
CA ILE A 473 -38.08 -5.64 3.60
C ILE A 473 -38.41 -5.72 2.09
N MET A 474 -37.63 -6.48 1.34
CA MET A 474 -37.71 -6.57 -0.12
C MET A 474 -37.71 -8.05 -0.60
N PRO A 475 -38.62 -8.89 -0.11
CA PRO A 475 -38.61 -10.33 -0.41
C PRO A 475 -38.69 -10.60 -1.90
N GLU A 476 -39.60 -9.93 -2.61
CA GLU A 476 -39.85 -10.11 -4.05
C GLU A 476 -38.59 -9.92 -4.91
N TYR A 477 -37.71 -8.98 -4.50
CA TYR A 477 -36.48 -8.71 -5.24
C TYR A 477 -35.46 -9.85 -5.14
N PHE A 478 -35.35 -10.49 -3.97
CA PHE A 478 -34.36 -11.53 -3.70
C PHE A 478 -34.85 -12.93 -4.07
N GLU A 479 -36.12 -13.23 -3.86
CA GLU A 479 -36.75 -14.50 -4.24
C GLU A 479 -36.76 -14.72 -5.77
N ILE A 480 -37.12 -13.69 -6.54
CA ILE A 480 -37.15 -13.78 -8.02
C ILE A 480 -35.76 -14.05 -8.60
N LYS A 481 -34.68 -13.61 -7.94
CA LYS A 481 -33.32 -13.76 -8.42
C LYS A 481 -32.58 -14.96 -7.86
N ASP A 482 -33.20 -15.73 -6.99
CA ASP A 482 -32.60 -16.90 -6.30
C ASP A 482 -31.18 -16.59 -5.79
N MET A 483 -31.03 -15.44 -5.11
CA MET A 483 -29.75 -14.89 -4.72
C MET A 483 -29.27 -15.48 -3.40
N PRO A 484 -28.18 -16.26 -3.38
CA PRO A 484 -27.67 -16.85 -2.14
C PRO A 484 -27.32 -15.79 -1.09
N MET A 485 -27.56 -16.07 0.20
CA MET A 485 -27.25 -15.20 1.33
C MET A 485 -25.81 -14.64 1.26
N LYS A 486 -24.85 -15.46 0.86
CA LYS A 486 -23.44 -15.06 0.71
C LYS A 486 -23.26 -13.89 -0.28
N HIS A 487 -24.02 -13.85 -1.37
CA HIS A 487 -23.96 -12.78 -2.36
C HIS A 487 -24.62 -11.51 -1.85
N ILE A 488 -25.78 -11.61 -1.19
CA ILE A 488 -26.48 -10.47 -0.58
C ILE A 488 -25.61 -9.85 0.50
N ARG A 489 -25.03 -10.68 1.38
CA ARG A 489 -24.12 -10.26 2.43
C ARG A 489 -22.88 -9.51 1.87
N LYS A 490 -22.17 -10.10 0.91
CA LYS A 490 -20.90 -9.58 0.40
C LYS A 490 -21.10 -8.42 -0.57
N GLY A 491 -22.02 -8.56 -1.50
CA GLY A 491 -22.22 -7.61 -2.60
C GLY A 491 -23.04 -6.38 -2.20
N ILE A 492 -24.08 -6.56 -1.39
CA ILE A 492 -25.06 -5.52 -1.06
C ILE A 492 -24.88 -5.05 0.38
N ALA A 493 -25.11 -5.91 1.37
CA ALA A 493 -25.13 -5.53 2.77
C ALA A 493 -23.79 -4.97 3.26
N LYS A 494 -22.69 -5.66 3.01
CA LYS A 494 -21.35 -5.24 3.45
C LYS A 494 -20.93 -3.91 2.84
N ARG A 495 -21.08 -3.76 1.53
CA ARG A 495 -20.63 -2.55 0.83
C ARG A 495 -21.40 -1.31 1.28
N GLY A 496 -22.72 -1.40 1.35
CA GLY A 496 -23.59 -0.32 1.81
C GLY A 496 -23.32 0.06 3.27
N SER A 497 -23.28 -0.93 4.16
CA SER A 497 -23.11 -0.71 5.60
C SER A 497 -21.75 -0.14 5.97
N MET A 498 -20.67 -0.59 5.33
CA MET A 498 -19.30 -0.07 5.60
C MET A 498 -19.19 1.42 5.30
N THR A 499 -19.81 1.87 4.23
CA THR A 499 -19.68 3.27 3.79
C THR A 499 -20.69 4.19 4.51
N ARG A 500 -21.84 3.66 4.89
CA ARG A 500 -22.91 4.42 5.59
C ARG A 500 -22.48 4.94 6.96
N ALA A 501 -21.76 4.14 7.73
CA ALA A 501 -21.23 4.55 9.04
C ALA A 501 -20.33 5.79 8.98
N TYR A 502 -19.77 6.07 7.79
CA TYR A 502 -18.94 7.25 7.50
C TYR A 502 -19.68 8.32 6.68
N SER A 503 -20.99 8.38 6.80
CA SER A 503 -21.85 9.38 6.15
C SER A 503 -21.80 9.38 4.62
N ALA A 504 -21.54 8.23 3.99
CA ALA A 504 -21.61 8.12 2.55
C ALA A 504 -23.03 8.42 2.04
N GLY A 505 -23.14 9.29 1.06
CA GLY A 505 -24.40 9.60 0.40
C GLY A 505 -24.88 8.49 -0.52
N LYS A 506 -26.16 8.53 -0.92
CA LYS A 506 -26.83 7.53 -1.77
C LYS A 506 -26.02 7.19 -3.04
N MET A 507 -25.46 8.20 -3.72
CA MET A 507 -24.66 8.04 -4.95
C MET A 507 -23.36 7.25 -4.79
N ARG A 508 -22.85 7.09 -3.56
CA ARG A 508 -21.65 6.28 -3.28
C ARG A 508 -21.96 4.85 -2.84
N ILE A 509 -23.20 4.61 -2.43
CA ILE A 509 -23.68 3.32 -1.97
C ILE A 509 -24.21 2.50 -3.16
N ALA A 510 -24.80 3.15 -4.13
CA ALA A 510 -25.18 2.56 -5.41
C ALA A 510 -23.97 2.31 -6.32
#